data_b353b430d93dbddaf8becb4ed26d797a
#
_entry.id   b353b430d93dbddaf8becb4ed26d797a
#
_cell.length_a   1.000
_cell.length_b   1.000
_cell.length_c   1.000
_cell.angle_alpha   90.00
_cell.angle_beta   90.00
_cell.angle_gamma   90.00
#
_symmetry.space_group_name_H-M   'P 1'
#
loop_
_entity.id
_entity.type
_entity.pdbx_description
1 polymer ?
#
loop_
_entity_poly.entity_id
_entity_poly.type
_entity_poly.pdbx_seq_one_letter_code
_entity_poly.pdbx_strand_id
1 'polypeptide(L)'
;MRNKIRWYNTDKGDGSAEYLCAYCENKVASHECYSSDSYEVIAICPHCTKPTYLSNEGQLPQAPVGNKVEHLPELVEALYTEARNCVSVGAYTSSVLASRKLLMNIAVSVGASEGDRFISYVNYLADKGYFPPNGRLWVDQIRKKGNEATHEIALMTHQDATDLITFSEMLMKFIYEFPAKMEQAQT
;
A
#
# COMPACT_ATOMS: atom_id res chain seq x y z
N MET A 1 -8.21 -21.04 -9.28
CA MET A 1 -8.81 -20.40 -10.49
C MET A 1 -9.70 -19.25 -10.01
N ARG A 2 -9.35 -17.97 -10.33
CA ARG A 2 -10.22 -16.83 -9.99
C ARG A 2 -11.42 -16.87 -10.92
N ASN A 3 -12.64 -16.92 -10.36
CA ASN A 3 -13.87 -16.76 -11.15
C ASN A 3 -13.82 -15.39 -11.82
N LYS A 4 -13.75 -15.37 -13.17
CA LYS A 4 -13.84 -14.12 -13.93
C LYS A 4 -15.26 -13.57 -13.82
N ILE A 5 -15.38 -12.31 -13.38
CA ILE A 5 -16.65 -11.58 -13.43
C ILE A 5 -16.99 -11.32 -14.90
N ARG A 6 -18.23 -11.57 -15.30
CA ARG A 6 -18.70 -11.29 -16.65
C ARG A 6 -19.43 -9.94 -16.66
N TRP A 7 -19.01 -9.07 -17.55
CA TRP A 7 -19.67 -7.80 -17.83
C TRP A 7 -20.48 -7.95 -19.11
N TYR A 8 -21.71 -7.43 -19.13
CA TYR A 8 -22.63 -7.51 -20.27
C TYR A 8 -22.75 -6.12 -20.90
N ASN A 9 -22.97 -6.07 -22.22
CA ASN A 9 -23.16 -4.84 -23.02
C ASN A 9 -21.97 -3.89 -22.98
N THR A 10 -20.76 -4.43 -23.00
CA THR A 10 -19.55 -3.62 -23.17
C THR A 10 -19.38 -3.31 -24.67
N ASP A 11 -19.48 -2.05 -25.03
CA ASP A 11 -19.02 -1.60 -26.34
C ASP A 11 -17.51 -1.63 -26.37
N LYS A 12 -16.93 -2.31 -27.37
CA LYS A 12 -15.51 -2.20 -27.65
C LYS A 12 -15.31 -0.89 -28.38
N GLY A 13 -14.96 0.17 -27.63
CA GLY A 13 -14.61 1.45 -28.23
C GLY A 13 -13.36 1.35 -29.12
N ASP A 14 -13.26 2.26 -30.09
CA ASP A 14 -12.07 2.37 -30.98
C ASP A 14 -10.82 2.84 -30.23
N GLY A 15 -10.93 3.15 -28.94
CA GLY A 15 -9.84 3.61 -28.06
C GLY A 15 -9.44 2.58 -27.01
N SER A 16 -8.27 2.80 -26.41
CA SER A 16 -7.82 2.07 -25.23
C SER A 16 -7.57 3.02 -24.07
N ALA A 17 -7.94 2.60 -22.87
CA ALA A 17 -7.61 3.29 -21.63
C ALA A 17 -6.39 2.65 -20.98
N GLU A 18 -5.30 3.40 -20.84
CA GLU A 18 -4.09 2.94 -20.15
C GLU A 18 -4.10 3.39 -18.69
N TYR A 19 -3.88 2.45 -17.78
CA TYR A 19 -3.81 2.74 -16.35
C TYR A 19 -3.08 1.63 -15.57
N LEU A 20 -2.73 1.93 -14.32
CA LEU A 20 -2.25 0.92 -13.37
C LEU A 20 -3.44 0.39 -12.57
N CYS A 21 -3.79 -0.88 -12.79
CA CYS A 21 -4.94 -1.48 -12.12
C CYS A 21 -4.71 -1.60 -10.61
N ALA A 22 -5.56 -0.95 -9.81
CA ALA A 22 -5.47 -0.98 -8.35
C ALA A 22 -5.70 -2.37 -7.72
N TYR A 23 -6.31 -3.29 -8.46
CA TYR A 23 -6.65 -4.62 -7.93
C TYR A 23 -5.60 -5.70 -8.20
N CYS A 24 -4.91 -5.62 -9.33
CA CYS A 24 -3.92 -6.65 -9.73
C CYS A 24 -2.53 -6.08 -9.97
N GLU A 25 -2.37 -4.77 -9.83
CA GLU A 25 -1.10 -4.03 -9.93
C GLU A 25 -0.41 -4.17 -11.31
N ASN A 26 -1.15 -4.57 -12.34
CA ASN A 26 -0.63 -4.60 -13.70
C ASN A 26 -0.90 -3.27 -14.41
N LYS A 27 0.10 -2.77 -15.13
CA LYS A 27 -0.10 -1.71 -16.12
C LYS A 27 -0.83 -2.33 -17.32
N VAL A 28 -1.99 -1.80 -17.64
CA VAL A 28 -2.89 -2.38 -18.64
C VAL A 28 -3.36 -1.32 -19.63
N ALA A 29 -3.68 -1.76 -20.83
CA ALA A 29 -4.50 -1.03 -21.82
C ALA A 29 -5.81 -1.80 -21.96
N SER A 30 -6.93 -1.20 -21.56
CA SER A 30 -8.26 -1.80 -21.66
C SER A 30 -8.96 -1.31 -22.90
N HIS A 31 -9.51 -2.24 -23.67
CA HIS A 31 -10.42 -1.97 -24.81
C HIS A 31 -11.89 -2.20 -24.45
N GLU A 32 -12.18 -2.71 -23.24
CA GLU A 32 -13.52 -2.88 -22.73
C GLU A 32 -13.85 -1.72 -21.80
N CYS A 33 -14.59 -0.73 -22.30
CA CYS A 33 -14.87 0.49 -21.58
C CYS A 33 -16.31 0.92 -21.74
N TYR A 34 -16.87 1.57 -20.71
CA TYR A 34 -18.07 2.38 -20.78
C TYR A 34 -17.65 3.85 -20.77
N SER A 35 -18.10 4.63 -21.71
CA SER A 35 -17.76 6.06 -21.81
C SER A 35 -18.97 6.93 -21.53
N SER A 36 -18.76 8.07 -20.85
CA SER A 36 -19.77 9.11 -20.67
C SER A 36 -19.58 10.23 -21.69
N ASP A 37 -20.60 11.09 -21.82
CA ASP A 37 -20.54 12.29 -22.67
C ASP A 37 -19.52 13.34 -22.14
N SER A 38 -19.05 13.19 -20.90
CA SER A 38 -18.05 14.04 -20.25
C SER A 38 -16.63 13.48 -20.30
N TYR A 39 -16.38 12.50 -21.16
CA TYR A 39 -15.08 11.80 -21.31
C TYR A 39 -14.63 11.00 -20.07
N GLU A 40 -15.55 10.67 -19.19
CA GLU A 40 -15.28 9.74 -18.10
C GLU A 40 -15.42 8.30 -18.61
N VAL A 41 -14.61 7.40 -18.09
CA VAL A 41 -14.53 6.03 -18.56
C VAL A 41 -14.57 5.06 -17.39
N ILE A 42 -15.39 4.02 -17.51
CA ILE A 42 -15.27 2.82 -16.67
C ILE A 42 -14.54 1.76 -17.50
N ALA A 43 -13.28 1.51 -17.19
CA ALA A 43 -12.45 0.55 -17.90
C ALA A 43 -12.42 -0.79 -17.17
N ILE A 44 -12.57 -1.89 -17.91
CA ILE A 44 -12.51 -3.25 -17.36
C ILE A 44 -11.11 -3.79 -17.55
N CYS A 45 -10.45 -4.14 -16.46
CA CYS A 45 -9.09 -4.66 -16.50
C CYS A 45 -9.03 -6.01 -17.25
N PRO A 46 -8.23 -6.14 -18.34
CA PRO A 46 -8.12 -7.40 -19.08
C PRO A 46 -7.49 -8.53 -18.26
N HIS A 47 -6.75 -8.20 -17.21
CA HIS A 47 -6.08 -9.17 -16.34
C HIS A 47 -6.98 -9.75 -15.25
N CYS A 48 -7.67 -8.89 -14.49
CA CYS A 48 -8.45 -9.32 -13.32
C CYS A 48 -9.94 -9.10 -13.46
N THR A 49 -10.39 -8.52 -14.58
CA THR A 49 -11.78 -8.25 -14.92
C THR A 49 -12.53 -7.32 -13.95
N LYS A 50 -11.80 -6.52 -13.17
CA LYS A 50 -12.39 -5.54 -12.25
C LYS A 50 -12.46 -4.17 -12.91
N PRO A 51 -13.49 -3.35 -12.57
CA PRO A 51 -13.68 -2.03 -13.14
C PRO A 51 -12.76 -1.01 -12.46
N THR A 52 -12.33 -0.04 -13.25
CA THR A 52 -11.64 1.18 -12.77
C THR A 52 -12.32 2.37 -13.43
N TYR A 53 -12.75 3.34 -12.62
CA TYR A 53 -13.27 4.60 -13.12
C TYR A 53 -12.09 5.55 -13.42
N LEU A 54 -12.10 6.15 -14.58
CA LEU A 54 -11.09 7.08 -15.07
C LEU A 54 -11.76 8.41 -15.39
N SER A 55 -11.20 9.51 -14.90
CA SER A 55 -11.66 10.88 -15.17
C SER A 55 -10.47 11.82 -15.33
N ASN A 56 -10.76 13.10 -15.61
CA ASN A 56 -9.73 14.16 -15.65
C ASN A 56 -9.07 14.41 -14.28
N GLU A 57 -9.72 14.00 -13.20
CA GLU A 57 -9.20 14.12 -11.83
C GLU A 57 -8.31 12.92 -11.43
N GLY A 58 -8.28 11.86 -12.25
CA GLY A 58 -7.51 10.65 -12.01
C GLY A 58 -8.34 9.38 -12.09
N GLN A 59 -7.86 8.33 -11.47
CA GLN A 59 -8.52 7.02 -11.42
C GLN A 59 -9.06 6.69 -10.03
N LEU A 60 -10.16 5.90 -9.98
CA LEU A 60 -10.72 5.30 -8.78
C LEU A 60 -11.00 3.80 -9.00
N PRO A 61 -10.47 2.88 -8.16
CA PRO A 61 -9.51 3.17 -7.08
C PRO A 61 -8.20 3.76 -7.62
N GLN A 62 -7.52 4.60 -6.81
CA GLN A 62 -6.23 5.17 -7.19
C GLN A 62 -5.19 4.05 -7.39
N ALA A 63 -4.17 4.33 -8.19
CA ALA A 63 -3.05 3.41 -8.34
C ALA A 63 -2.46 3.05 -6.96
N PRO A 64 -2.09 1.77 -6.73
CA PRO A 64 -1.56 1.36 -5.44
C PRO A 64 -0.23 2.05 -5.15
N VAL A 65 -0.06 2.47 -3.91
CA VAL A 65 1.20 3.02 -3.38
C VAL A 65 2.05 1.90 -2.80
N GLY A 66 3.36 1.99 -2.96
CA GLY A 66 4.30 0.95 -2.56
C GLY A 66 4.22 -0.30 -3.45
N ASN A 67 5.16 -1.20 -3.26
CA ASN A 67 5.25 -2.45 -4.02
C ASN A 67 4.81 -3.64 -3.16
N LYS A 68 4.45 -4.74 -3.83
CA LYS A 68 4.26 -6.01 -3.13
C LYS A 68 5.57 -6.45 -2.52
N VAL A 69 5.52 -6.95 -1.29
CA VAL A 69 6.66 -7.53 -0.57
C VAL A 69 6.38 -9.02 -0.39
N GLU A 70 7.39 -9.85 -0.65
CA GLU A 70 7.28 -11.31 -0.56
C GLU A 70 7.71 -11.83 0.82
N HIS A 71 7.33 -13.08 1.13
CA HIS A 71 7.72 -13.78 2.37
C HIS A 71 7.26 -13.10 3.66
N LEU A 72 6.18 -12.33 3.62
CA LEU A 72 5.61 -11.70 4.80
C LEU A 72 4.82 -12.70 5.65
N PRO A 73 4.86 -12.59 6.99
CA PRO A 73 3.87 -13.24 7.86
C PRO A 73 2.45 -12.75 7.50
N GLU A 74 1.46 -13.64 7.60
CA GLU A 74 0.08 -13.38 7.16
C GLU A 74 -0.51 -12.08 7.75
N LEU A 75 -0.33 -11.85 9.05
CA LEU A 75 -0.84 -10.65 9.71
C LEU A 75 -0.15 -9.36 9.21
N VAL A 76 1.15 -9.42 8.94
CA VAL A 76 1.93 -8.30 8.40
C VAL A 76 1.48 -7.99 6.97
N GLU A 77 1.29 -9.01 6.13
CA GLU A 77 0.78 -8.87 4.77
C GLU A 77 -0.63 -8.27 4.75
N ALA A 78 -1.51 -8.75 5.63
CA ALA A 78 -2.88 -8.24 5.75
C ALA A 78 -2.90 -6.75 6.11
N LEU A 79 -2.15 -6.33 7.14
CA LEU A 79 -2.06 -4.93 7.56
C LEU A 79 -1.43 -4.02 6.50
N TYR A 80 -0.40 -4.50 5.82
CA TYR A 80 0.22 -3.76 4.72
C TYR A 80 -0.75 -3.55 3.56
N THR A 81 -1.47 -4.60 3.19
CA THR A 81 -2.50 -4.55 2.15
C THR A 81 -3.65 -3.60 2.54
N GLU A 82 -4.09 -3.63 3.82
CA GLU A 82 -5.09 -2.71 4.34
C GLU A 82 -4.62 -1.24 4.22
N ALA A 83 -3.40 -0.94 4.64
CA ALA A 83 -2.84 0.41 4.55
C ALA A 83 -2.81 0.93 3.10
N ARG A 84 -2.37 0.09 2.15
CA ARG A 84 -2.35 0.41 0.70
C ARG A 84 -3.75 0.63 0.13
N ASN A 85 -4.70 -0.23 0.51
CA ASN A 85 -6.09 -0.12 0.08
C ASN A 85 -6.75 1.17 0.60
N CYS A 86 -6.43 1.60 1.81
CA CYS A 86 -6.90 2.87 2.35
C CYS A 86 -6.45 4.05 1.49
N VAL A 87 -5.21 4.05 1.00
CA VAL A 87 -4.73 5.10 0.07
C VAL A 87 -5.52 5.08 -1.23
N SER A 88 -5.77 3.90 -1.80
CA SER A 88 -6.43 3.77 -3.10
C SER A 88 -7.87 4.34 -3.14
N VAL A 89 -8.48 4.51 -1.97
CA VAL A 89 -9.83 5.11 -1.83
C VAL A 89 -9.82 6.49 -1.14
N GLY A 90 -8.64 7.11 -0.97
CA GLY A 90 -8.50 8.44 -0.36
C GLY A 90 -8.62 8.47 1.17
N ALA A 91 -8.62 7.32 1.86
CA ALA A 91 -8.72 7.21 3.31
C ALA A 91 -7.33 7.34 3.98
N TYR A 92 -6.66 8.48 3.80
CA TYR A 92 -5.26 8.67 4.17
C TYR A 92 -5.00 8.57 5.68
N THR A 93 -5.88 9.12 6.51
CA THR A 93 -5.76 8.99 7.98
C THR A 93 -5.85 7.54 8.41
N SER A 94 -6.77 6.76 7.82
CA SER A 94 -6.88 5.31 8.09
C SER A 94 -5.63 4.56 7.64
N SER A 95 -5.06 4.92 6.49
CA SER A 95 -3.79 4.35 6.01
C SER A 95 -2.63 4.59 6.99
N VAL A 96 -2.50 5.81 7.51
CA VAL A 96 -1.48 6.15 8.52
C VAL A 96 -1.67 5.33 9.80
N LEU A 97 -2.90 5.17 10.27
CA LEU A 97 -3.20 4.36 11.47
C LEU A 97 -2.92 2.86 11.23
N ALA A 98 -3.27 2.33 10.06
CA ALA A 98 -2.96 0.95 9.68
C ALA A 98 -1.44 0.73 9.58
N SER A 99 -0.71 1.65 8.95
CA SER A 99 0.76 1.61 8.86
C SER A 99 1.43 1.69 10.23
N ARG A 100 0.88 2.49 11.15
CA ARG A 100 1.34 2.53 12.54
C ARG A 100 1.18 1.18 13.23
N LYS A 101 0.01 0.52 13.07
CA LYS A 101 -0.23 -0.82 13.59
C LYS A 101 0.71 -1.85 12.96
N LEU A 102 0.97 -1.74 11.67
CA LEU A 102 1.92 -2.57 10.94
C LEU A 102 3.32 -2.48 11.54
N LEU A 103 3.84 -1.28 11.77
CA LEU A 103 5.16 -1.06 12.38
C LEU A 103 5.27 -1.67 13.78
N MET A 104 4.21 -1.59 14.59
CA MET A 104 4.17 -2.24 15.91
C MET A 104 4.26 -3.76 15.77
N ASN A 105 3.49 -4.37 14.83
CA ASN A 105 3.54 -5.81 14.60
C ASN A 105 4.91 -6.27 14.07
N ILE A 106 5.53 -5.50 13.17
CA ILE A 106 6.90 -5.78 12.71
C ILE A 106 7.89 -5.76 13.90
N ALA A 107 7.82 -4.75 14.76
CA ALA A 107 8.70 -4.67 15.92
C ALA A 107 8.55 -5.88 16.86
N VAL A 108 7.31 -6.28 17.14
CA VAL A 108 7.02 -7.47 17.97
C VAL A 108 7.54 -8.74 17.30
N SER A 109 7.37 -8.91 15.99
CA SER A 109 7.86 -10.10 15.27
C SER A 109 9.38 -10.26 15.31
N VAL A 110 10.11 -9.16 15.51
CA VAL A 110 11.58 -9.18 15.65
C VAL A 110 12.06 -9.03 17.10
N GLY A 111 11.14 -9.22 18.06
CA GLY A 111 11.46 -9.40 19.48
C GLY A 111 11.19 -8.21 20.41
N ALA A 112 10.47 -7.17 19.98
CA ALA A 112 9.98 -6.14 20.88
C ALA A 112 8.88 -6.68 21.81
N SER A 113 8.78 -6.14 23.02
CA SER A 113 7.72 -6.51 23.98
C SER A 113 6.37 -5.99 23.51
N GLU A 114 5.31 -6.80 23.69
CA GLU A 114 3.94 -6.36 23.43
C GLU A 114 3.44 -5.36 24.50
N GLY A 115 2.47 -4.52 24.13
CA GLY A 115 1.80 -3.60 25.05
C GLY A 115 2.53 -2.27 25.26
N ASP A 116 3.63 -2.05 24.58
CA ASP A 116 4.40 -0.82 24.68
C ASP A 116 3.77 0.35 23.90
N ARG A 117 4.28 1.56 24.13
CA ARG A 117 3.91 2.74 23.37
C ARG A 117 4.50 2.67 21.97
N PHE A 118 3.83 3.26 20.98
CA PHE A 118 4.30 3.29 19.60
C PHE A 118 5.77 3.74 19.46
N ILE A 119 6.17 4.78 20.21
CA ILE A 119 7.53 5.28 20.18
C ILE A 119 8.57 4.23 20.64
N SER A 120 8.22 3.36 21.59
CA SER A 120 9.12 2.29 22.06
C SER A 120 9.40 1.29 20.93
N TYR A 121 8.39 0.94 20.13
CA TYR A 121 8.57 0.07 18.96
C TYR A 121 9.47 0.70 17.90
N VAL A 122 9.26 1.98 17.61
CA VAL A 122 10.07 2.72 16.62
C VAL A 122 11.54 2.80 17.10
N ASN A 123 11.77 3.13 18.36
CA ASN A 123 13.11 3.15 18.94
C ASN A 123 13.75 1.75 18.93
N TYR A 124 13.00 0.70 19.30
CA TYR A 124 13.48 -0.67 19.26
C TYR A 124 14.01 -1.06 17.86
N LEU A 125 13.24 -0.77 16.82
CA LEU A 125 13.65 -1.04 15.44
C LEU A 125 14.91 -0.25 15.04
N ALA A 126 15.03 0.99 15.50
CA ALA A 126 16.20 1.82 15.27
C ALA A 126 17.44 1.27 15.99
N ASP A 127 17.32 0.93 17.29
CA ASP A 127 18.41 0.43 18.13
C ASP A 127 18.90 -0.95 17.66
N LYS A 128 18.03 -1.74 17.06
CA LYS A 128 18.39 -3.03 16.44
C LYS A 128 18.99 -2.90 15.03
N GLY A 129 19.13 -1.68 14.51
CA GLY A 129 19.79 -1.42 13.23
C GLY A 129 18.92 -1.72 12.01
N TYR A 130 17.60 -1.86 12.17
CA TYR A 130 16.68 -2.04 11.05
C TYR A 130 16.48 -0.76 10.23
N PHE A 131 16.91 0.38 10.74
CA PHE A 131 16.89 1.65 10.02
C PHE A 131 18.29 1.99 9.49
N PRO A 132 18.37 2.60 8.29
CA PRO A 132 19.65 3.05 7.77
C PRO A 132 20.26 4.13 8.70
N PRO A 133 21.59 4.28 8.73
CA PRO A 133 22.28 5.24 9.62
C PRO A 133 21.76 6.69 9.53
N ASN A 134 21.25 7.09 8.36
CA ASN A 134 20.66 8.41 8.13
C ASN A 134 19.11 8.42 8.30
N GLY A 135 18.53 7.32 8.78
CA GLY A 135 17.09 7.16 8.93
C GLY A 135 16.46 7.91 10.11
N ARG A 136 17.26 8.57 10.96
CA ARG A 136 16.78 9.28 12.16
C ARG A 136 15.70 10.32 11.84
N LEU A 137 15.86 11.07 10.76
CA LEU A 137 14.86 12.04 10.33
C LEU A 137 13.52 11.37 9.94
N TRP A 138 13.58 10.20 9.31
CA TRP A 138 12.40 9.41 8.97
C TRP A 138 11.71 8.88 10.23
N VAL A 139 12.49 8.38 11.18
CA VAL A 139 11.98 7.92 12.48
C VAL A 139 11.23 9.04 13.21
N ASP A 140 11.79 10.24 13.23
CA ASP A 140 11.17 11.40 13.87
C ASP A 140 9.89 11.84 13.13
N GLN A 141 9.87 11.80 11.80
CA GLN A 141 8.67 12.06 11.00
C GLN A 141 7.57 11.03 11.26
N ILE A 142 7.91 9.73 11.24
CA ILE A 142 6.96 8.65 11.52
C ILE A 142 6.36 8.80 12.92
N ARG A 143 7.21 9.10 13.92
CA ARG A 143 6.77 9.35 15.29
C ARG A 143 5.79 10.51 15.36
N LYS A 144 6.14 11.65 14.73
CA LYS A 144 5.31 12.85 14.69
C LYS A 144 3.98 12.56 14.01
N LYS A 145 3.98 12.01 12.82
CA LYS A 145 2.76 11.68 12.05
C LYS A 145 1.90 10.63 12.77
N GLY A 146 2.51 9.63 13.38
CA GLY A 146 1.79 8.65 14.18
C GLY A 146 1.08 9.24 15.39
N ASN A 147 1.66 10.25 16.04
CA ASN A 147 1.02 10.97 17.16
C ASN A 147 -0.08 11.91 16.66
N GLU A 148 0.18 12.69 15.61
CA GLU A 148 -0.80 13.58 14.97
C GLU A 148 -2.05 12.79 14.59
N ALA A 149 -1.92 11.66 13.88
CA ALA A 149 -3.03 10.82 13.45
C ALA A 149 -3.88 10.23 14.62
N THR A 150 -3.32 10.14 15.82
CA THR A 150 -3.98 9.50 16.97
C THR A 150 -4.58 10.52 17.94
N HIS A 151 -3.95 11.67 18.10
CA HIS A 151 -4.25 12.63 19.18
C HIS A 151 -4.69 14.00 18.68
N GLU A 152 -4.47 14.33 17.42
CA GLU A 152 -4.83 15.62 16.85
C GLU A 152 -6.05 15.50 15.92
N ILE A 153 -6.79 16.59 15.76
CA ILE A 153 -7.97 16.67 14.87
C ILE A 153 -7.52 16.81 13.39
N ALA A 154 -6.20 16.89 13.14
CA ALA A 154 -5.66 17.05 11.80
C ALA A 154 -5.86 15.82 10.93
N LEU A 155 -6.37 16.00 9.71
CA LEU A 155 -6.44 14.95 8.71
C LEU A 155 -5.06 14.74 8.09
N MET A 156 -4.72 13.47 7.84
CA MET A 156 -3.50 13.10 7.14
C MET A 156 -3.66 13.31 5.64
N THR A 157 -2.57 13.67 4.99
CA THR A 157 -2.51 13.88 3.54
C THR A 157 -2.13 12.60 2.80
N HIS A 158 -2.31 12.61 1.47
CA HIS A 158 -1.80 11.55 0.59
C HIS A 158 -0.30 11.32 0.79
N GLN A 159 0.50 12.40 0.93
CA GLN A 159 1.94 12.30 1.11
C GLN A 159 2.31 11.63 2.44
N ASP A 160 1.60 11.97 3.54
CA ASP A 160 1.82 11.33 4.84
C ASP A 160 1.62 9.82 4.79
N ALA A 161 0.55 9.38 4.12
CA ALA A 161 0.26 7.95 3.95
C ALA A 161 1.30 7.27 3.04
N THR A 162 1.69 7.92 1.94
CA THR A 162 2.69 7.41 0.99
C THR A 162 4.05 7.23 1.66
N ASP A 163 4.49 8.20 2.45
CA ASP A 163 5.77 8.16 3.15
C ASP A 163 5.83 6.98 4.14
N LEU A 164 4.74 6.75 4.90
CA LEU A 164 4.68 5.62 5.82
C LEU A 164 4.64 4.26 5.12
N ILE A 165 3.91 4.15 4.02
CA ILE A 165 3.86 2.92 3.23
C ILE A 165 5.24 2.62 2.64
N THR A 166 5.91 3.61 2.05
CA THR A 166 7.25 3.48 1.47
C THR A 166 8.27 3.04 2.52
N PHE A 167 8.20 3.64 3.71
CA PHE A 167 9.06 3.24 4.83
C PHE A 167 8.78 1.82 5.29
N SER A 168 7.51 1.45 5.45
CA SER A 168 7.13 0.11 5.88
C SER A 168 7.54 -0.95 4.84
N GLU A 169 7.42 -0.64 3.55
CA GLU A 169 7.89 -1.50 2.45
C GLU A 169 9.39 -1.77 2.56
N MET A 170 10.19 -0.71 2.71
CA MET A 170 11.64 -0.84 2.88
C MET A 170 11.98 -1.73 4.07
N LEU A 171 11.36 -1.47 5.21
CA LEU A 171 11.59 -2.23 6.43
C LEU A 171 11.24 -3.71 6.27
N MET A 172 10.10 -4.03 5.68
CA MET A 172 9.66 -5.40 5.43
C MET A 172 10.57 -6.14 4.45
N LYS A 173 11.08 -5.46 3.43
CA LYS A 173 12.07 -6.05 2.52
C LYS A 173 13.35 -6.43 3.25
N PHE A 174 13.84 -5.59 4.16
CA PHE A 174 15.04 -5.88 4.95
C PHE A 174 14.84 -7.01 5.95
N ILE A 175 13.66 -7.08 6.57
CA ILE A 175 13.40 -8.06 7.65
C ILE A 175 13.00 -9.42 7.10
N TYR A 176 12.21 -9.46 6.02
CA TYR A 176 11.58 -10.70 5.56
C TYR A 176 12.05 -11.11 4.16
N GLU A 177 11.95 -10.22 3.17
CA GLU A 177 12.13 -10.59 1.77
C GLU A 177 13.58 -10.89 1.43
N PHE A 178 14.52 -10.01 1.78
CA PHE A 178 15.94 -10.22 1.44
C PHE A 178 16.56 -11.42 2.15
N PRO A 179 16.35 -11.64 3.47
CA PRO A 179 16.84 -12.84 4.11
C PRO A 179 16.32 -14.13 3.47
N ALA A 180 15.01 -14.20 3.20
CA ALA A 180 14.42 -15.40 2.56
C ALA A 180 15.00 -15.66 1.15
N LYS A 181 15.22 -14.61 0.35
CA LYS A 181 15.85 -14.74 -0.98
C LYS A 181 17.32 -15.17 -0.88
N MET A 182 18.05 -14.72 0.12
CA MET A 182 19.44 -15.15 0.34
C MET A 182 19.53 -16.63 0.76
N GLU A 183 18.61 -17.11 1.58
CA GLU A 183 18.56 -18.54 1.97
C GLU A 183 18.24 -19.43 0.77
N GLN A 184 17.30 -19.01 -0.08
CA GLN A 184 16.95 -19.75 -1.31
C GLN A 184 18.10 -19.80 -2.33
N ALA A 185 18.95 -18.79 -2.39
CA ALA A 185 20.09 -18.74 -3.32
C ALA A 185 21.27 -19.64 -2.88
N GLN A 186 21.25 -20.17 -1.65
CA GLN A 186 22.29 -21.04 -1.10
C GLN A 186 21.91 -22.53 -1.18
N THR A 187 20.69 -22.83 -1.62
CA THR A 187 20.15 -24.18 -1.80
C THR A 187 20.15 -24.57 -3.27
#